data_45a2b0123423ed9650df8f2e0b38add9
#
_entry.id   45a2b0123423ed9650df8f2e0b38add9
#
_cell.length_a   1.000
_cell.length_b   1.000
_cell.length_c   1.000
_cell.angle_alpha   90.00
_cell.angle_beta   90.00
_cell.angle_gamma   90.00
#
_symmetry.space_group_name_H-M   'P 1'
#
loop_
_entity.id
_entity.type
_entity.pdbx_description
1 polymer ?
#
loop_
_entity_poly.entity_id
_entity_poly.type
_entity_poly.pdbx_seq_one_letter_code
_entity_poly.pdbx_strand_id
1 'polypeptide(L)'
;LTIIAGKELFLSIMPENIDQLGNTIRLNNIPKRVISLVPSQSEFLWHLGLRDEFVGITKFCIHPDELYRTKERVGGTKDLDLEKIRALKPDLIIGNKEENDQDQIRTLQKEFPVWMSVIYTLEDSFQMMLSLGLILNKEKESEQLVENLKISLSRIKNTFHNQRVLYFIWNNPYMGAASQTFIDHVLNYLGFENTIKQLMRYPVLNESALKVLNPDFCFLSSEPFPFKEKHVNELKNILPNTKVIVVDGEVFSWYGTRLLNLEAYVKKLRKEIK
;
A
#
# COMPACT_ATOMS: atom_id res chain seq x y z
N LEU A 1 29.35 33.81 -47.60
CA LEU A 1 28.99 33.81 -46.16
C LEU A 1 27.86 32.81 -45.95
N THR A 2 28.21 31.62 -45.46
CA THR A 2 27.28 30.54 -45.18
C THR A 2 27.01 30.52 -43.68
N ILE A 3 25.79 30.87 -43.30
CA ILE A 3 25.33 30.81 -41.90
C ILE A 3 24.92 29.37 -41.63
N ILE A 4 25.72 28.62 -40.85
CA ILE A 4 25.36 27.33 -40.31
C ILE A 4 24.54 27.60 -39.05
N ALA A 5 23.21 27.35 -39.16
CA ALA A 5 22.31 27.39 -38.01
C ALA A 5 22.63 26.18 -37.09
N GLY A 6 23.22 26.50 -35.93
CA GLY A 6 23.42 25.56 -34.87
C GLY A 6 22.08 25.07 -34.32
N LYS A 7 21.74 23.79 -34.50
CA LYS A 7 20.75 23.12 -33.70
C LYS A 7 21.35 22.94 -32.30
N GLU A 8 21.00 23.82 -31.39
CA GLU A 8 21.19 23.55 -29.98
C GLU A 8 20.33 22.35 -29.59
N LEU A 9 21.02 21.25 -29.27
CA LEU A 9 20.42 20.07 -28.70
C LEU A 9 20.05 20.40 -27.26
N PHE A 10 18.80 20.87 -27.02
CA PHE A 10 18.24 20.90 -25.69
C PHE A 10 18.11 19.44 -25.21
N LEU A 11 19.16 18.92 -24.59
CA LEU A 11 19.07 17.83 -23.66
C LEU A 11 18.19 18.35 -22.51
N SER A 12 16.89 18.08 -22.56
CA SER A 12 16.03 18.22 -21.40
C SER A 12 16.60 17.32 -20.33
N ILE A 13 17.26 17.90 -19.33
CA ILE A 13 17.65 17.18 -18.13
C ILE A 13 16.33 16.74 -17.50
N MET A 14 15.98 15.46 -17.68
CA MET A 14 14.86 14.86 -16.95
C MET A 14 15.15 15.07 -15.45
N PRO A 15 14.18 15.54 -14.65
CA PRO A 15 14.40 15.68 -13.23
C PRO A 15 14.88 14.35 -12.65
N GLU A 16 15.84 14.39 -11.73
CA GLU A 16 16.27 13.18 -11.03
C GLU A 16 15.08 12.59 -10.29
N ASN A 17 14.66 11.41 -10.72
CA ASN A 17 13.60 10.68 -10.06
C ASN A 17 14.17 9.98 -8.84
N ILE A 18 13.83 10.45 -7.65
CA ILE A 18 14.27 9.87 -6.37
C ILE A 18 13.13 9.03 -5.80
N ASP A 19 13.40 7.78 -5.42
CA ASP A 19 12.43 6.93 -4.73
C ASP A 19 12.32 7.27 -3.23
N GLN A 20 11.38 6.67 -2.53
CA GLN A 20 11.19 6.93 -1.10
C GLN A 20 12.27 6.29 -0.21
N LEU A 21 13.21 5.53 -0.77
CA LEU A 21 14.42 5.06 -0.11
C LEU A 21 15.62 6.00 -0.32
N GLY A 22 15.48 7.06 -1.14
CA GLY A 22 16.52 8.00 -1.49
C GLY A 22 17.40 7.54 -2.66
N ASN A 23 17.00 6.51 -3.41
CA ASN A 23 17.74 6.08 -4.59
C ASN A 23 17.36 6.91 -5.81
N THR A 24 18.37 7.32 -6.60
CA THR A 24 18.14 8.00 -7.89
C THR A 24 17.80 6.96 -8.96
N ILE A 25 16.65 7.12 -9.60
CA ILE A 25 16.18 6.26 -10.68
C ILE A 25 16.42 6.96 -12.02
N ARG A 26 17.32 6.42 -12.85
CA ARG A 26 17.64 6.98 -14.15
C ARG A 26 16.70 6.41 -15.21
N LEU A 27 15.90 7.28 -15.81
CA LEU A 27 14.98 6.96 -16.89
C LEU A 27 15.36 7.80 -18.12
N ASN A 28 15.51 7.14 -19.26
CA ASN A 28 15.84 7.82 -20.52
C ASN A 28 14.59 8.37 -21.22
N ASN A 29 13.43 7.81 -20.92
CA ASN A 29 12.13 8.17 -21.48
C ASN A 29 11.03 7.91 -20.47
N ILE A 30 9.82 8.38 -20.75
CA ILE A 30 8.62 7.98 -20.01
C ILE A 30 8.45 6.46 -20.12
N PRO A 31 8.34 5.71 -19.00
CA PRO A 31 8.22 4.27 -19.02
C PRO A 31 7.02 3.76 -19.82
N LYS A 32 7.24 2.72 -20.60
CA LYS A 32 6.22 2.05 -21.44
C LYS A 32 6.07 0.57 -21.12
N ARG A 33 6.94 0.02 -20.29
CA ARG A 33 6.95 -1.39 -19.91
C ARG A 33 7.09 -1.51 -18.38
N VAL A 34 5.99 -1.28 -17.69
CA VAL A 34 5.94 -1.20 -16.23
C VAL A 34 5.58 -2.55 -15.62
N ILE A 35 6.36 -3.00 -14.64
CA ILE A 35 6.00 -4.08 -13.73
C ILE A 35 5.71 -3.50 -12.35
N SER A 36 4.53 -3.81 -11.79
CA SER A 36 4.18 -3.44 -10.42
C SER A 36 4.16 -4.68 -9.52
N LEU A 37 4.96 -4.62 -8.45
CA LEU A 37 5.16 -5.73 -7.52
C LEU A 37 4.26 -5.67 -6.28
N VAL A 38 3.35 -4.68 -6.22
CA VAL A 38 2.51 -4.40 -5.05
C VAL A 38 1.06 -4.17 -5.46
N PRO A 39 0.09 -4.85 -4.82
CA PRO A 39 -1.32 -4.76 -5.19
C PRO A 39 -1.90 -3.34 -5.15
N SER A 40 -1.72 -2.61 -4.06
CA SER A 40 -2.23 -1.24 -3.88
C SER A 40 -1.67 -0.26 -4.93
N GLN A 41 -0.37 -0.39 -5.28
CA GLN A 41 0.27 0.41 -6.33
C GLN A 41 -0.24 0.02 -7.71
N SER A 42 -0.47 -1.26 -7.97
CA SER A 42 -1.04 -1.73 -9.24
C SER A 42 -2.44 -1.17 -9.46
N GLU A 43 -3.28 -1.16 -8.43
CA GLU A 43 -4.62 -0.58 -8.47
C GLU A 43 -4.56 0.94 -8.74
N PHE A 44 -3.65 1.65 -8.06
CA PHE A 44 -3.43 3.08 -8.27
C PHE A 44 -3.02 3.39 -9.71
N LEU A 45 -2.00 2.74 -10.24
CA LEU A 45 -1.52 2.96 -11.61
C LEU A 45 -2.58 2.62 -12.65
N TRP A 46 -3.36 1.57 -12.41
CA TRP A 46 -4.50 1.25 -13.26
C TRP A 46 -5.57 2.35 -13.23
N HIS A 47 -5.82 2.92 -12.07
CA HIS A 47 -6.75 4.07 -11.93
C HIS A 47 -6.27 5.31 -12.71
N LEU A 48 -4.97 5.55 -12.79
CA LEU A 48 -4.39 6.61 -13.62
C LEU A 48 -4.49 6.36 -15.13
N GLY A 49 -5.08 5.23 -15.54
CA GLY A 49 -5.29 4.90 -16.95
C GLY A 49 -4.12 4.19 -17.61
N LEU A 50 -3.11 3.73 -16.88
CA LEU A 50 -2.08 2.88 -17.44
C LEU A 50 -2.70 1.51 -17.78
N ARG A 51 -2.71 1.18 -19.05
CA ARG A 51 -3.28 -0.08 -19.58
C ARG A 51 -2.23 -0.85 -20.35
N ASP A 52 -1.76 -0.24 -21.43
CA ASP A 52 -0.80 -0.86 -22.34
C ASP A 52 0.61 -0.89 -21.76
N GLU A 53 0.91 0.05 -20.85
CA GLU A 53 2.20 0.15 -20.17
C GLU A 53 2.43 -1.00 -19.16
N PHE A 54 1.39 -1.58 -18.61
CA PHE A 54 1.53 -2.73 -17.72
C PHE A 54 1.94 -3.98 -18.49
N VAL A 55 3.13 -4.52 -18.18
CA VAL A 55 3.61 -5.79 -18.76
C VAL A 55 3.65 -6.93 -17.74
N GLY A 56 3.61 -6.63 -16.42
CA GLY A 56 3.61 -7.66 -15.38
C GLY A 56 3.11 -7.15 -14.02
N ILE A 57 2.51 -8.06 -13.26
CA ILE A 57 2.00 -7.83 -11.90
C ILE A 57 2.24 -9.06 -11.03
N THR A 58 2.15 -8.93 -9.69
CA THR A 58 2.16 -10.10 -8.82
C THR A 58 0.80 -10.83 -8.83
N LYS A 59 0.79 -12.09 -8.41
CA LYS A 59 -0.44 -12.89 -8.27
C LYS A 59 -1.44 -12.33 -7.24
N PHE A 60 -1.01 -11.36 -6.44
CA PHE A 60 -1.85 -10.70 -5.43
C PHE A 60 -2.48 -9.38 -5.94
N CYS A 61 -2.13 -8.90 -7.13
CA CYS A 61 -2.73 -7.72 -7.75
C CYS A 61 -4.10 -8.04 -8.36
N ILE A 62 -5.05 -8.45 -7.51
CA ILE A 62 -6.36 -8.97 -7.92
C ILE A 62 -7.37 -7.86 -8.29
N HIS A 63 -7.04 -6.61 -8.03
CA HIS A 63 -7.89 -5.46 -8.33
C HIS A 63 -7.23 -4.50 -9.33
N PRO A 64 -8.02 -3.99 -10.30
CA PRO A 64 -9.33 -4.53 -10.69
C PRO A 64 -9.20 -5.87 -11.43
N ASP A 65 -10.28 -6.62 -11.53
CA ASP A 65 -10.32 -7.94 -12.18
C ASP A 65 -9.77 -7.93 -13.63
N GLU A 66 -10.02 -6.85 -14.38
CA GLU A 66 -9.48 -6.66 -15.73
C GLU A 66 -7.94 -6.65 -15.75
N LEU A 67 -7.29 -5.93 -14.82
CA LEU A 67 -5.83 -5.92 -14.67
C LEU A 67 -5.33 -7.35 -14.42
N TYR A 68 -5.92 -8.05 -13.47
CA TYR A 68 -5.55 -9.40 -13.10
C TYR A 68 -5.67 -10.39 -14.27
N ARG A 69 -6.75 -10.31 -15.06
CA ARG A 69 -7.01 -11.25 -16.18
C ARG A 69 -6.12 -10.99 -17.38
N THR A 70 -5.69 -9.74 -17.59
CA THR A 70 -5.03 -9.35 -18.86
C THR A 70 -3.52 -9.26 -18.78
N LYS A 71 -2.93 -9.18 -17.56
CA LYS A 71 -1.48 -8.97 -17.41
C LYS A 71 -0.76 -10.22 -16.90
N GLU A 72 0.52 -10.34 -17.27
CA GLU A 72 1.36 -11.44 -16.84
C GLU A 72 1.62 -11.41 -15.34
N ARG A 73 1.58 -12.59 -14.65
CA ARG A 73 1.92 -12.74 -13.24
C ARG A 73 3.37 -13.13 -13.09
N VAL A 74 4.11 -12.29 -12.37
CA VAL A 74 5.56 -12.42 -12.14
C VAL A 74 5.89 -12.99 -10.75
N GLY A 75 5.04 -13.85 -10.23
CA GLY A 75 5.22 -14.47 -8.89
C GLY A 75 4.42 -13.79 -7.79
N GLY A 76 4.83 -14.00 -6.55
CA GLY A 76 4.28 -13.34 -5.35
C GLY A 76 5.07 -12.10 -4.98
N THR A 77 4.63 -11.34 -3.94
CA THR A 77 5.36 -10.16 -3.46
C THR A 77 6.71 -10.52 -2.82
N LYS A 78 6.82 -11.69 -2.17
CA LYS A 78 8.04 -12.19 -1.52
C LYS A 78 8.73 -13.32 -2.30
N ASP A 79 8.17 -13.73 -3.42
CA ASP A 79 8.67 -14.84 -4.25
C ASP A 79 8.42 -14.49 -5.71
N LEU A 80 9.33 -13.70 -6.28
CA LEU A 80 9.26 -13.18 -7.65
C LEU A 80 9.88 -14.18 -8.64
N ASP A 81 9.25 -14.33 -9.79
CA ASP A 81 9.81 -15.02 -10.95
C ASP A 81 10.74 -14.08 -11.72
N LEU A 82 12.02 -14.05 -11.33
CA LEU A 82 13.01 -13.15 -11.91
C LEU A 82 13.25 -13.42 -13.41
N GLU A 83 13.18 -14.67 -13.85
CA GLU A 83 13.36 -15.01 -15.26
C GLU A 83 12.21 -14.47 -16.11
N LYS A 84 10.99 -14.58 -15.59
CA LYS A 84 9.82 -14.01 -16.24
C LYS A 84 9.88 -12.49 -16.29
N ILE A 85 10.35 -11.84 -15.22
CA ILE A 85 10.58 -10.39 -15.22
C ILE A 85 11.58 -10.00 -16.31
N ARG A 86 12.71 -10.72 -16.43
CA ARG A 86 13.72 -10.49 -17.48
C ARG A 86 13.13 -10.66 -18.88
N ALA A 87 12.35 -11.70 -19.10
CA ALA A 87 11.70 -11.97 -20.40
C ALA A 87 10.73 -10.85 -20.79
N LEU A 88 10.07 -10.20 -19.81
CA LEU A 88 9.17 -9.08 -20.03
C LEU A 88 9.90 -7.76 -20.35
N LYS A 89 11.22 -7.67 -20.15
CA LYS A 89 12.06 -6.49 -20.45
C LYS A 89 11.43 -5.19 -19.97
N PRO A 90 11.18 -5.02 -18.66
CA PRO A 90 10.60 -3.78 -18.14
C PRO A 90 11.56 -2.60 -18.29
N ASP A 91 11.02 -1.40 -18.48
CA ASP A 91 11.76 -0.13 -18.38
C ASP A 91 11.53 0.59 -17.05
N LEU A 92 10.58 0.09 -16.24
CA LEU A 92 10.38 0.48 -14.84
C LEU A 92 9.78 -0.69 -14.05
N ILE A 93 10.34 -0.97 -12.89
CA ILE A 93 9.76 -1.85 -11.87
C ILE A 93 9.39 -1.01 -10.66
N ILE A 94 8.19 -1.21 -10.10
CA ILE A 94 7.68 -0.47 -8.95
C ILE A 94 7.44 -1.45 -7.82
N GLY A 95 8.04 -1.18 -6.64
CA GLY A 95 7.95 -2.04 -5.48
C GLY A 95 7.77 -1.27 -4.16
N ASN A 96 7.72 -2.01 -3.06
CA ASN A 96 7.62 -1.46 -1.70
C ASN A 96 8.60 -2.17 -0.77
N LYS A 97 9.23 -1.42 0.11
CA LYS A 97 10.24 -1.91 1.07
C LYS A 97 9.71 -3.02 1.99
N GLU A 98 8.46 -2.93 2.40
CA GLU A 98 7.83 -3.87 3.32
C GLU A 98 7.29 -5.11 2.61
N GLU A 99 6.69 -4.91 1.44
CA GLU A 99 6.00 -5.93 0.68
C GLU A 99 6.95 -6.88 -0.06
N ASN A 100 8.06 -6.37 -0.58
CA ASN A 100 8.95 -7.14 -1.44
C ASN A 100 10.15 -7.73 -0.68
N ASP A 101 10.72 -8.80 -1.23
CA ASP A 101 11.96 -9.38 -0.72
C ASP A 101 13.17 -8.53 -1.13
N GLN A 102 14.02 -8.20 -0.14
CA GLN A 102 15.13 -7.28 -0.33
C GLN A 102 16.19 -7.81 -1.31
N ASP A 103 16.50 -9.09 -1.26
CA ASP A 103 17.59 -9.65 -2.09
C ASP A 103 17.15 -9.80 -3.54
N GLN A 104 15.88 -10.15 -3.77
CA GLN A 104 15.30 -10.15 -5.12
C GLN A 104 15.24 -8.73 -5.71
N ILE A 105 14.84 -7.72 -4.91
CA ILE A 105 14.87 -6.32 -5.35
C ILE A 105 16.28 -5.87 -5.67
N ARG A 106 17.29 -6.14 -4.84
CA ARG A 106 18.68 -5.82 -5.11
C ARG A 106 19.21 -6.48 -6.40
N THR A 107 18.73 -7.68 -6.71
CA THR A 107 19.06 -8.37 -7.95
C THR A 107 18.47 -7.62 -9.15
N LEU A 108 17.20 -7.25 -9.09
CA LEU A 108 16.53 -6.49 -10.16
C LEU A 108 17.14 -5.09 -10.37
N GLN A 109 17.55 -4.41 -9.30
CA GLN A 109 18.18 -3.08 -9.36
C GLN A 109 19.52 -3.05 -10.13
N LYS A 110 20.19 -4.19 -10.28
CA LYS A 110 21.41 -4.30 -11.11
C LYS A 110 21.11 -4.31 -12.62
N GLU A 111 19.89 -4.65 -12.98
CA GLU A 111 19.49 -4.91 -14.37
C GLU A 111 18.46 -3.90 -14.90
N PHE A 112 17.63 -3.34 -14.01
CA PHE A 112 16.48 -2.52 -14.37
C PHE A 112 16.36 -1.28 -13.48
N PRO A 113 15.72 -0.20 -13.96
CA PRO A 113 15.23 0.87 -13.10
C PRO A 113 14.16 0.33 -12.14
N VAL A 114 14.40 0.44 -10.82
CA VAL A 114 13.47 -0.01 -9.77
C VAL A 114 13.17 1.16 -8.85
N TRP A 115 11.91 1.55 -8.77
CA TRP A 115 11.41 2.59 -7.87
C TRP A 115 10.75 1.95 -6.65
N MET A 116 11.20 2.31 -5.44
CA MET A 116 10.74 1.70 -4.20
C MET A 116 10.00 2.69 -3.31
N SER A 117 8.82 2.30 -2.86
CA SER A 117 8.07 3.06 -1.85
C SER A 117 8.39 2.62 -0.42
N VAL A 118 8.16 3.55 0.53
CA VAL A 118 8.13 3.32 1.98
C VAL A 118 6.90 4.03 2.52
N ILE A 119 5.90 3.27 2.94
CA ILE A 119 4.59 3.82 3.29
C ILE A 119 4.22 3.47 4.73
N TYR A 120 4.26 4.46 5.60
CA TYR A 120 3.80 4.36 6.99
C TYR A 120 2.65 5.30 7.28
N THR A 121 2.49 6.37 6.49
CA THR A 121 1.49 7.43 6.69
C THR A 121 0.69 7.71 5.43
N LEU A 122 -0.42 8.44 5.59
CA LEU A 122 -1.19 8.96 4.45
C LEU A 122 -0.33 9.91 3.60
N GLU A 123 0.54 10.70 4.22
CA GLU A 123 1.44 11.61 3.49
C GLU A 123 2.45 10.84 2.64
N ASP A 124 3.05 9.76 3.15
CA ASP A 124 3.93 8.89 2.36
C ASP A 124 3.19 8.33 1.13
N SER A 125 1.92 7.94 1.32
CA SER A 125 1.06 7.48 0.23
C SER A 125 0.82 8.56 -0.82
N PHE A 126 0.52 9.79 -0.40
CA PHE A 126 0.32 10.91 -1.32
C PHE A 126 1.60 11.26 -2.08
N GLN A 127 2.75 11.29 -1.40
CA GLN A 127 4.04 11.51 -2.05
C GLN A 127 4.37 10.42 -3.08
N MET A 128 4.12 9.14 -2.76
CA MET A 128 4.25 8.05 -3.72
C MET A 128 3.39 8.30 -4.95
N MET A 129 2.10 8.65 -4.76
CA MET A 129 1.15 8.88 -5.86
C MET A 129 1.62 10.00 -6.78
N LEU A 130 2.06 11.13 -6.21
CA LEU A 130 2.55 12.28 -6.97
C LEU A 130 3.86 11.96 -7.70
N SER A 131 4.80 11.27 -7.05
CA SER A 131 6.08 10.89 -7.65
C SER A 131 5.89 9.93 -8.83
N LEU A 132 5.04 8.90 -8.67
CA LEU A 132 4.73 7.96 -9.76
C LEU A 132 3.91 8.63 -10.86
N GLY A 133 3.01 9.58 -10.53
CA GLY A 133 2.31 10.40 -11.49
C GLY A 133 3.27 11.17 -12.39
N LEU A 134 4.27 11.82 -11.79
CA LEU A 134 5.33 12.56 -12.52
C LEU A 134 6.13 11.62 -13.44
N ILE A 135 6.66 10.53 -12.89
CA ILE A 135 7.48 9.55 -13.63
C ILE A 135 6.75 8.98 -14.86
N LEU A 136 5.43 8.79 -14.73
CA LEU A 136 4.59 8.13 -15.74
C LEU A 136 3.81 9.12 -16.63
N ASN A 137 4.12 10.42 -16.53
CA ASN A 137 3.43 11.51 -17.27
C ASN A 137 1.90 11.50 -17.00
N LYS A 138 1.54 11.34 -15.71
CA LYS A 138 0.18 11.33 -15.16
C LYS A 138 0.03 12.29 -13.99
N GLU A 139 0.73 13.42 -14.03
CA GLU A 139 0.78 14.41 -12.94
C GLU A 139 -0.61 14.93 -12.59
N LYS A 140 -1.34 15.40 -13.59
CA LYS A 140 -2.66 16.01 -13.39
C LYS A 140 -3.66 15.03 -12.80
N GLU A 141 -3.67 13.80 -13.30
CA GLU A 141 -4.55 12.74 -12.80
C GLU A 141 -4.20 12.36 -11.35
N SER A 142 -2.90 12.28 -11.02
CA SER A 142 -2.45 11.95 -9.67
C SER A 142 -2.70 13.09 -8.68
N GLU A 143 -2.45 14.33 -9.06
CA GLU A 143 -2.76 15.53 -8.25
C GLU A 143 -4.25 15.63 -7.93
N GLN A 144 -5.11 15.46 -8.95
CA GLN A 144 -6.56 15.48 -8.77
C GLN A 144 -7.03 14.36 -7.84
N LEU A 145 -6.46 13.15 -7.96
CA LEU A 145 -6.80 12.02 -7.12
C LEU A 145 -6.37 12.28 -5.67
N VAL A 146 -5.16 12.80 -5.44
CA VAL A 146 -4.66 13.14 -4.10
C VAL A 146 -5.53 14.19 -3.44
N GLU A 147 -5.95 15.23 -4.16
CA GLU A 147 -6.83 16.27 -3.64
C GLU A 147 -8.21 15.68 -3.25
N ASN A 148 -8.80 14.87 -4.11
CA ASN A 148 -10.07 14.18 -3.82
C ASN A 148 -9.96 13.29 -2.57
N LEU A 149 -8.84 12.59 -2.40
CA LEU A 149 -8.58 11.78 -1.21
C LEU A 149 -8.46 12.65 0.05
N LYS A 150 -7.73 13.75 0.01
CA LYS A 150 -7.60 14.68 1.14
C LYS A 150 -8.97 15.20 1.58
N ILE A 151 -9.82 15.58 0.63
CA ILE A 151 -11.19 16.03 0.91
C ILE A 151 -12.02 14.92 1.55
N SER A 152 -12.02 13.72 0.99
CA SER A 152 -12.78 12.57 1.51
C SER A 152 -12.31 12.20 2.92
N LEU A 153 -11.00 12.08 3.12
CA LEU A 153 -10.40 11.71 4.40
C LEU A 153 -10.66 12.75 5.49
N SER A 154 -10.68 14.05 5.16
CA SER A 154 -10.97 15.11 6.14
C SER A 154 -12.32 14.95 6.82
N ARG A 155 -13.32 14.36 6.13
CA ARG A 155 -14.68 14.12 6.64
C ARG A 155 -14.77 13.02 7.70
N ILE A 156 -13.77 12.16 7.77
CA ILE A 156 -13.76 11.00 8.67
C ILE A 156 -12.68 11.08 9.75
N LYS A 157 -11.88 12.15 9.74
CA LYS A 157 -10.85 12.37 10.75
C LYS A 157 -11.48 12.39 12.15
N ASN A 158 -10.83 11.73 13.11
CA ASN A 158 -11.28 11.66 14.51
C ASN A 158 -12.72 11.18 14.71
N THR A 159 -13.25 10.30 13.85
CA THR A 159 -14.62 9.77 13.95
C THR A 159 -14.87 8.97 15.22
N PHE A 160 -13.85 8.28 15.77
CA PHE A 160 -13.99 7.27 16.82
C PHE A 160 -13.51 7.70 18.24
N HIS A 161 -13.09 8.95 18.41
CA HIS A 161 -12.89 9.61 19.73
C HIS A 161 -12.22 8.76 20.83
N ASN A 162 -10.97 8.32 20.61
CA ASN A 162 -10.15 7.59 21.57
C ASN A 162 -10.68 6.20 22.02
N GLN A 163 -11.56 5.57 21.25
CA GLN A 163 -11.94 4.18 21.47
C GLN A 163 -10.70 3.30 21.30
N ARG A 164 -10.47 2.41 22.27
CA ARG A 164 -9.27 1.57 22.35
C ARG A 164 -9.41 0.36 21.44
N VAL A 165 -8.49 0.21 20.49
CA VAL A 165 -8.55 -0.86 19.50
C VAL A 165 -7.26 -1.70 19.49
N LEU A 166 -7.42 -3.00 19.31
CA LEU A 166 -6.37 -3.94 18.96
C LEU A 166 -6.64 -4.49 17.57
N TYR A 167 -5.69 -4.37 16.64
CA TYR A 167 -5.86 -4.81 15.25
C TYR A 167 -4.96 -6.01 14.96
N PHE A 168 -5.54 -7.14 14.54
CA PHE A 168 -4.82 -8.35 14.18
C PHE A 168 -4.76 -8.56 12.67
N ILE A 169 -3.56 -8.92 12.20
CA ILE A 169 -3.29 -9.30 10.80
C ILE A 169 -3.03 -10.81 10.64
N TRP A 170 -2.74 -11.54 11.72
CA TRP A 170 -2.40 -12.96 11.68
C TRP A 170 -2.87 -13.70 12.93
N ASN A 171 -3.21 -14.98 12.74
CA ASN A 171 -3.57 -15.90 13.81
C ASN A 171 -2.57 -17.07 13.88
N ASN A 172 -2.23 -17.47 15.09
CA ASN A 172 -1.29 -18.54 15.40
C ASN A 172 0.12 -18.36 14.78
N PRO A 173 0.95 -17.48 15.42
CA PRO A 173 0.65 -16.70 16.63
C PRO A 173 -0.22 -15.47 16.35
N TYR A 174 -0.86 -14.90 17.38
CA TYR A 174 -1.55 -13.62 17.25
C TYR A 174 -0.55 -12.51 16.94
N MET A 175 -0.68 -11.86 15.80
CA MET A 175 0.20 -10.79 15.37
C MET A 175 -0.61 -9.52 15.16
N GLY A 176 -0.29 -8.48 15.93
CA GLY A 176 -0.99 -7.20 15.88
C GLY A 176 -0.29 -6.18 15.00
N ALA A 177 -1.02 -5.17 14.51
CA ALA A 177 -0.44 -4.00 13.84
C ALA A 177 -0.18 -2.90 14.87
N ALA A 178 1.11 -2.61 15.15
CA ALA A 178 1.57 -1.60 16.10
C ALA A 178 2.13 -0.37 15.38
N SER A 179 2.83 0.52 16.09
CA SER A 179 3.45 1.72 15.52
C SER A 179 4.36 1.39 14.32
N GLN A 180 4.63 2.39 13.48
CA GLN A 180 5.39 2.25 12.23
C GLN A 180 4.72 1.28 11.22
N THR A 181 3.39 1.20 11.21
CA THR A 181 2.59 0.54 10.18
C THR A 181 1.56 1.52 9.61
N PHE A 182 1.20 1.35 8.34
CA PHE A 182 0.15 2.14 7.72
C PHE A 182 -1.21 1.94 8.42
N ILE A 183 -1.48 0.72 8.88
CA ILE A 183 -2.69 0.36 9.65
C ILE A 183 -2.77 1.21 10.92
N ASP A 184 -1.70 1.30 11.71
CA ASP A 184 -1.68 2.12 12.93
C ASP A 184 -1.94 3.59 12.62
N HIS A 185 -1.33 4.11 11.55
CA HIS A 185 -1.57 5.49 11.12
C HIS A 185 -3.04 5.73 10.75
N VAL A 186 -3.67 4.83 10.00
CA VAL A 186 -5.09 4.94 9.64
C VAL A 186 -5.99 4.86 10.87
N LEU A 187 -5.73 3.94 11.81
CA LEU A 187 -6.47 3.85 13.07
C LEU A 187 -6.39 5.16 13.86
N ASN A 188 -5.18 5.70 14.04
CA ASN A 188 -4.97 6.98 14.73
C ASN A 188 -5.64 8.15 14.00
N TYR A 189 -5.58 8.19 12.66
CA TYR A 189 -6.24 9.21 11.84
C TYR A 189 -7.76 9.21 12.05
N LEU A 190 -8.35 8.02 12.17
CA LEU A 190 -9.77 7.82 12.45
C LEU A 190 -10.16 8.14 13.91
N GLY A 191 -9.19 8.35 14.80
CA GLY A 191 -9.39 8.69 16.19
C GLY A 191 -9.46 7.49 17.14
N PHE A 192 -9.05 6.30 16.71
CA PHE A 192 -8.84 5.17 17.61
C PHE A 192 -7.54 5.32 18.41
N GLU A 193 -7.52 4.77 19.60
CA GLU A 193 -6.30 4.55 20.37
C GLU A 193 -5.82 3.12 20.20
N ASN A 194 -4.73 2.93 19.44
CA ASN A 194 -4.12 1.60 19.29
C ASN A 194 -3.50 1.15 20.62
N THR A 195 -4.00 0.04 21.18
CA THR A 195 -3.60 -0.47 22.51
C THR A 195 -2.16 -0.99 22.56
N ILE A 196 -1.53 -1.19 21.40
CA ILE A 196 -0.14 -1.66 21.27
C ILE A 196 0.78 -0.62 20.61
N LYS A 197 0.39 0.68 20.62
CA LYS A 197 1.16 1.77 19.99
C LYS A 197 2.59 1.92 20.51
N GLN A 198 2.90 1.44 21.71
CA GLN A 198 4.25 1.43 22.29
C GLN A 198 5.17 0.36 21.70
N LEU A 199 4.61 -0.63 21.00
CA LEU A 199 5.36 -1.63 20.26
C LEU A 199 5.58 -1.16 18.82
N MET A 200 6.40 -1.87 18.05
CA MET A 200 6.72 -1.51 16.67
C MET A 200 6.36 -2.63 15.70
N ARG A 201 5.91 -2.26 14.50
CA ARG A 201 5.67 -3.18 13.40
C ARG A 201 4.55 -4.18 13.72
N TYR A 202 4.84 -5.45 13.62
CA TYR A 202 3.86 -6.53 13.78
C TYR A 202 4.26 -7.46 14.93
N PRO A 203 4.12 -7.01 16.21
CA PRO A 203 4.51 -7.82 17.35
C PRO A 203 3.60 -9.05 17.52
N VAL A 204 4.20 -10.14 18.02
CA VAL A 204 3.48 -11.32 18.46
C VAL A 204 3.00 -11.10 19.89
N LEU A 205 1.72 -11.40 20.14
CA LEU A 205 1.07 -11.25 21.43
C LEU A 205 0.58 -12.60 21.93
N ASN A 206 0.76 -12.87 23.21
CA ASN A 206 0.20 -14.06 23.89
C ASN A 206 -1.12 -13.70 24.61
N GLU A 207 -1.88 -14.70 25.01
CA GLU A 207 -3.16 -14.50 25.67
C GLU A 207 -3.10 -13.68 26.95
N SER A 208 -2.00 -13.81 27.73
CA SER A 208 -1.82 -13.04 28.95
C SER A 208 -1.71 -11.55 28.65
N ALA A 209 -0.95 -11.19 27.62
CA ALA A 209 -0.84 -9.81 27.16
C ALA A 209 -2.19 -9.27 26.63
N LEU A 210 -2.96 -10.09 25.90
CA LEU A 210 -4.28 -9.72 25.42
C LEU A 210 -5.24 -9.34 26.56
N LYS A 211 -5.27 -10.14 27.62
CA LYS A 211 -6.12 -9.89 28.80
C LYS A 211 -5.74 -8.58 29.52
N VAL A 212 -4.44 -8.27 29.58
CA VAL A 212 -3.95 -7.01 30.18
C VAL A 212 -4.33 -5.79 29.32
N LEU A 213 -4.24 -5.92 27.99
CA LEU A 213 -4.59 -4.83 27.07
C LEU A 213 -6.06 -4.44 27.16
N ASN A 214 -6.98 -5.40 27.33
CA ASN A 214 -8.43 -5.21 27.49
C ASN A 214 -8.97 -4.07 26.59
N PRO A 215 -8.90 -4.18 25.25
CA PRO A 215 -9.36 -3.15 24.33
C PRO A 215 -10.90 -3.08 24.28
N ASP A 216 -11.46 -1.94 23.84
CA ASP A 216 -12.89 -1.82 23.55
C ASP A 216 -13.26 -2.65 22.32
N PHE A 217 -12.38 -2.63 21.30
CA PHE A 217 -12.55 -3.36 20.04
C PHE A 217 -11.34 -4.22 19.71
N CYS A 218 -11.59 -5.39 19.18
CA CYS A 218 -10.60 -6.22 18.54
C CYS A 218 -10.97 -6.38 17.06
N PHE A 219 -10.20 -5.76 16.16
CA PHE A 219 -10.38 -5.84 14.72
C PHE A 219 -9.56 -7.00 14.17
N LEU A 220 -10.22 -7.89 13.44
CA LEU A 220 -9.63 -9.04 12.77
C LEU A 220 -9.59 -8.75 11.27
N SER A 221 -8.41 -8.57 10.71
CA SER A 221 -8.24 -8.27 9.29
C SER A 221 -8.72 -9.40 8.40
N SER A 222 -9.44 -9.10 7.33
CA SER A 222 -9.81 -10.12 6.34
C SER A 222 -8.60 -10.65 5.55
N GLU A 223 -7.47 -9.98 5.61
CA GLU A 223 -6.18 -10.32 4.98
C GLU A 223 -4.99 -9.88 5.85
N PRO A 224 -3.77 -10.41 5.65
CA PRO A 224 -3.43 -11.56 4.79
C PRO A 224 -3.93 -12.88 5.37
N PHE A 225 -4.21 -12.94 6.68
CA PHE A 225 -4.83 -14.10 7.29
C PHE A 225 -6.36 -13.99 7.17
N PRO A 226 -7.06 -15.01 6.60
CA PRO A 226 -8.50 -14.94 6.39
C PRO A 226 -9.26 -15.23 7.68
N PHE A 227 -9.35 -14.27 8.59
CA PHE A 227 -10.13 -14.41 9.81
C PHE A 227 -11.59 -14.71 9.50
N LYS A 228 -12.20 -15.59 10.34
CA LYS A 228 -13.58 -16.08 10.20
C LYS A 228 -14.27 -16.10 11.57
N GLU A 229 -15.57 -16.38 11.58
CA GLU A 229 -16.41 -16.42 12.78
C GLU A 229 -15.84 -17.31 13.91
N LYS A 230 -15.20 -18.43 13.58
CA LYS A 230 -14.52 -19.28 14.59
C LYS A 230 -13.47 -18.52 15.40
N HIS A 231 -12.69 -17.64 14.74
CA HIS A 231 -11.64 -16.86 15.41
C HIS A 231 -12.24 -15.72 16.25
N VAL A 232 -13.39 -15.17 15.81
CA VAL A 232 -14.18 -14.23 16.62
C VAL A 232 -14.60 -14.89 17.92
N ASN A 233 -15.11 -16.13 17.88
CA ASN A 233 -15.54 -16.86 19.05
C ASN A 233 -14.37 -17.25 19.97
N GLU A 234 -13.24 -17.67 19.42
CA GLU A 234 -12.00 -17.91 20.17
C GLU A 234 -11.56 -16.68 20.95
N LEU A 235 -11.50 -15.53 20.31
CA LEU A 235 -11.07 -14.27 20.94
C LEU A 235 -12.10 -13.73 21.94
N LYS A 236 -13.39 -13.92 21.74
CA LYS A 236 -14.42 -13.58 22.74
C LYS A 236 -14.25 -14.35 24.06
N ASN A 237 -13.76 -15.60 24.00
CA ASN A 237 -13.45 -16.37 25.22
C ASN A 237 -12.23 -15.80 25.97
N ILE A 238 -11.26 -15.23 25.25
CA ILE A 238 -10.06 -14.62 25.84
C ILE A 238 -10.35 -13.21 26.33
N LEU A 239 -11.18 -12.46 25.59
CA LEU A 239 -11.50 -11.04 25.78
C LEU A 239 -13.03 -10.84 25.93
N PRO A 240 -13.66 -11.27 27.02
CA PRO A 240 -15.12 -11.31 27.17
C PRO A 240 -15.79 -9.93 27.15
N ASN A 241 -15.04 -8.87 27.45
CA ASN A 241 -15.55 -7.48 27.48
C ASN A 241 -15.23 -6.69 26.19
N THR A 242 -14.60 -7.33 25.21
CA THR A 242 -14.15 -6.71 23.96
C THR A 242 -15.12 -7.04 22.83
N LYS A 243 -15.51 -6.04 22.06
CA LYS A 243 -16.26 -6.29 20.82
C LYS A 243 -15.30 -6.74 19.71
N VAL A 244 -15.38 -8.02 19.33
CA VAL A 244 -14.54 -8.62 18.28
C VAL A 244 -15.26 -8.56 16.94
N ILE A 245 -14.62 -7.96 15.92
CA ILE A 245 -15.22 -7.69 14.60
C ILE A 245 -14.22 -8.07 13.50
N VAL A 246 -14.68 -8.77 12.46
CA VAL A 246 -13.91 -8.94 11.24
C VAL A 246 -14.05 -7.67 10.40
N VAL A 247 -12.92 -7.04 10.07
CA VAL A 247 -12.87 -5.81 9.28
C VAL A 247 -12.25 -6.06 7.91
N ASP A 248 -12.59 -5.22 6.95
CA ASP A 248 -11.98 -5.24 5.62
C ASP A 248 -10.52 -4.82 5.71
N GLY A 249 -9.60 -5.79 5.56
CA GLY A 249 -8.17 -5.57 5.68
C GLY A 249 -7.62 -4.66 4.61
N GLU A 250 -8.11 -4.77 3.37
CA GLU A 250 -7.65 -3.95 2.26
C GLU A 250 -7.90 -2.45 2.51
N VAL A 251 -9.03 -2.11 3.12
CA VAL A 251 -9.38 -0.70 3.42
C VAL A 251 -8.43 -0.07 4.44
N PHE A 252 -7.88 -0.86 5.36
CA PHE A 252 -6.92 -0.38 6.37
C PHE A 252 -5.46 -0.48 5.96
N SER A 253 -5.12 -1.43 5.09
CA SER A 253 -3.73 -1.75 4.73
C SER A 253 -3.31 -1.23 3.36
N TRP A 254 -4.24 -1.11 2.39
CA TRP A 254 -3.93 -0.65 1.05
C TRP A 254 -3.97 0.86 0.95
N TYR A 255 -2.84 1.45 0.65
CA TYR A 255 -2.68 2.87 0.35
C TYR A 255 -3.00 3.16 -1.13
N GLY A 256 -2.99 4.45 -1.52
CA GLY A 256 -3.33 4.86 -2.87
C GLY A 256 -4.84 4.91 -3.13
N THR A 257 -5.30 4.40 -4.26
CA THR A 257 -6.70 4.51 -4.72
C THR A 257 -7.72 3.85 -3.80
N ARG A 258 -7.33 2.76 -3.11
CA ARG A 258 -8.20 2.05 -2.15
C ARG A 258 -8.76 2.97 -1.05
N LEU A 259 -8.03 4.01 -0.71
CA LEU A 259 -8.45 5.03 0.27
C LEU A 259 -9.75 5.76 -0.12
N LEU A 260 -10.16 5.74 -1.39
CA LEU A 260 -11.47 6.26 -1.81
C LEU A 260 -12.63 5.50 -1.14
N ASN A 261 -12.43 4.25 -0.78
CA ASN A 261 -13.46 3.42 -0.14
C ASN A 261 -13.54 3.66 1.38
N LEU A 262 -12.52 4.28 1.99
CA LEU A 262 -12.41 4.41 3.44
C LEU A 262 -13.56 5.24 4.03
N GLU A 263 -13.98 6.32 3.39
CA GLU A 263 -15.10 7.16 3.90
C GLU A 263 -16.42 6.35 4.00
N ALA A 264 -16.76 5.62 2.95
CA ALA A 264 -17.97 4.79 2.95
C ALA A 264 -17.88 3.66 3.98
N TYR A 265 -16.71 3.03 4.08
CA TYR A 265 -16.46 1.97 5.05
C TYR A 265 -16.56 2.46 6.50
N VAL A 266 -15.96 3.60 6.83
CA VAL A 266 -16.02 4.21 8.17
C VAL A 266 -17.46 4.54 8.57
N LYS A 267 -18.27 5.06 7.64
CA LYS A 267 -19.71 5.30 7.88
C LYS A 267 -20.46 4.01 8.23
N LYS A 268 -20.12 2.89 7.58
CA LYS A 268 -20.69 1.56 7.89
C LYS A 268 -20.20 1.07 9.25
N LEU A 269 -18.88 1.06 9.46
CA LEU A 269 -18.25 0.61 10.70
C LEU A 269 -18.80 1.35 11.92
N ARG A 270 -18.99 2.68 11.83
CA ARG A 270 -19.58 3.49 12.91
C ARG A 270 -20.97 3.05 13.32
N LYS A 271 -21.78 2.52 12.41
CA LYS A 271 -23.10 1.96 12.73
C LYS A 271 -23.00 0.61 13.41
N GLU A 272 -22.01 -0.17 13.02
CA GLU A 272 -21.77 -1.51 13.53
C GLU A 272 -21.22 -1.52 14.96
N ILE A 273 -20.37 -0.53 15.30
CA ILE A 273 -19.72 -0.46 16.61
C ILE A 273 -20.47 0.37 17.66
N LYS A 274 -21.55 1.04 17.27
CA LYS A 274 -22.52 1.66 18.21
C LYS A 274 -23.33 0.57 18.89
#